data_58e47a63d531b33233dcb006879f3b7c
#
_entry.id   58e47a63d531b33233dcb006879f3b7c
#
_cell.length_a   1.000
_cell.length_b   1.000
_cell.length_c   1.000
_cell.angle_alpha   90.00
_cell.angle_beta   90.00
_cell.angle_gamma   90.00
#
_symmetry.space_group_name_H-M   'P 1'
#
loop_
_entity.id
_entity.type
_entity.pdbx_description
1 polymer ?
#
loop_
_entity_poly.entity_id
_entity_poly.type
_entity_poly.pdbx_seq_one_letter_code
_entity_poly.pdbx_strand_id
1 'polypeptide(L)'
;MSDTVLVTGASGFVGLNVVEALLGAGRPVVALSHDDLPATAAASFARLPGRLEAVRADILAPGILGDLVRAHGVREAVHLAAITFGAQEDLRGSSRVLDVNAIGTLAMFEVAVAHRLRRVVYSSSTAIYGEAPLVEESLDEDTAPRPFTLYGVTKLLGERLARHFRASHGLDVVSARFASVFGPWERDTGLRATLSPPWQLARLALRGEEARIHAQGMRDWVHGGDVARAVALL
;
A
#
# COMPACT_ATOMS: atom_id res chain seq x y z
N MET A 1 -19.34 -18.36 3.20
CA MET A 1 -18.59 -17.39 4.05
C MET A 1 -17.57 -16.73 3.14
N SER A 2 -17.43 -15.40 3.19
CA SER A 2 -16.40 -14.69 2.43
C SER A 2 -15.01 -15.03 2.99
N ASP A 3 -14.01 -15.14 2.11
CA ASP A 3 -12.64 -15.44 2.53
C ASP A 3 -12.03 -14.30 3.33
N THR A 4 -11.25 -14.63 4.38
CA THR A 4 -10.51 -13.67 5.18
C THR A 4 -9.36 -13.06 4.39
N VAL A 5 -9.24 -11.73 4.43
CA VAL A 5 -8.19 -10.98 3.75
C VAL A 5 -7.17 -10.46 4.76
N LEU A 6 -5.89 -10.74 4.53
CA LEU A 6 -4.79 -10.09 5.25
C LEU A 6 -4.43 -8.78 4.55
N VAL A 7 -4.51 -7.67 5.25
CA VAL A 7 -4.04 -6.36 4.76
C VAL A 7 -2.81 -5.97 5.56
N THR A 8 -1.64 -5.90 4.92
CA THR A 8 -0.42 -5.38 5.54
C THR A 8 -0.29 -3.89 5.30
N GLY A 9 0.32 -3.15 6.21
CA GLY A 9 0.36 -1.68 6.14
C GLY A 9 -1.01 -1.04 6.36
N ALA A 10 -1.88 -1.74 7.11
CA ALA A 10 -3.28 -1.41 7.31
C ALA A 10 -3.51 -0.05 7.99
N SER A 11 -2.60 0.42 8.86
CA SER A 11 -2.68 1.74 9.49
C SER A 11 -2.25 2.89 8.57
N GLY A 12 -1.67 2.60 7.40
CA GLY A 12 -1.28 3.60 6.41
C GLY A 12 -2.49 4.24 5.72
N PHE A 13 -2.25 5.33 4.99
CA PHE A 13 -3.29 6.07 4.29
C PHE A 13 -4.12 5.19 3.33
N VAL A 14 -3.46 4.52 2.39
CA VAL A 14 -4.14 3.61 1.45
C VAL A 14 -4.69 2.38 2.18
N GLY A 15 -3.95 1.88 3.18
CA GLY A 15 -4.35 0.74 4.00
C GLY A 15 -5.70 0.94 4.67
N LEU A 16 -5.92 2.08 5.29
CA LEU A 16 -7.20 2.41 5.95
C LEU A 16 -8.36 2.44 4.94
N ASN A 17 -8.16 3.03 3.75
CA ASN A 17 -9.18 3.03 2.70
C ASN A 17 -9.52 1.60 2.23
N VAL A 18 -8.49 0.73 2.07
CA VAL A 18 -8.70 -0.67 1.65
C VAL A 18 -9.41 -1.47 2.74
N VAL A 19 -8.99 -1.32 4.01
CA VAL A 19 -9.67 -1.98 5.14
C VAL A 19 -11.13 -1.55 5.21
N GLU A 20 -11.42 -0.25 5.09
CA GLU A 20 -12.78 0.28 5.09
C GLU A 20 -13.63 -0.32 3.96
N ALA A 21 -13.11 -0.37 2.74
CA ALA A 21 -13.82 -0.91 1.58
C ALA A 21 -14.12 -2.42 1.74
N LEU A 22 -13.14 -3.20 2.21
CA LEU A 22 -13.31 -4.65 2.43
C LEU A 22 -14.34 -4.92 3.55
N LEU A 23 -14.25 -4.20 4.67
CA LEU A 23 -15.21 -4.31 5.77
C LEU A 23 -16.61 -3.87 5.32
N GLY A 24 -16.71 -2.79 4.54
CA GLY A 24 -17.97 -2.33 3.94
C GLY A 24 -18.63 -3.36 3.03
N ALA A 25 -17.83 -4.16 2.34
CA ALA A 25 -18.27 -5.31 1.54
C ALA A 25 -18.60 -6.56 2.39
N GLY A 26 -18.54 -6.49 3.72
CA GLY A 26 -18.81 -7.61 4.62
C GLY A 26 -17.68 -8.65 4.69
N ARG A 27 -16.49 -8.34 4.20
CA ARG A 27 -15.34 -9.26 4.22
C ARG A 27 -14.65 -9.23 5.57
N PRO A 28 -14.24 -10.40 6.13
CA PRO A 28 -13.37 -10.45 7.30
C PRO A 28 -11.96 -9.96 6.93
N VAL A 29 -11.38 -9.07 7.75
CA VAL A 29 -10.06 -8.47 7.53
C VAL A 29 -9.17 -8.70 8.74
N VAL A 30 -7.96 -9.20 8.49
CA VAL A 30 -6.83 -9.14 9.43
C VAL A 30 -5.95 -7.96 9.02
N ALA A 31 -5.94 -6.92 9.83
CA ALA A 31 -5.24 -5.67 9.57
C ALA A 31 -3.89 -5.65 10.30
N LEU A 32 -2.81 -6.01 9.60
CA LEU A 32 -1.46 -6.00 10.14
C LEU A 32 -0.78 -4.66 9.87
N SER A 33 -0.24 -4.03 10.92
CA SER A 33 0.54 -2.80 10.81
C SER A 33 1.53 -2.64 11.96
N HIS A 34 2.58 -1.85 11.71
CA HIS A 34 3.59 -1.51 12.72
C HIS A 34 2.98 -0.66 13.85
N ASP A 35 2.07 0.25 13.50
CA ASP A 35 1.38 1.15 14.43
C ASP A 35 -0.07 0.72 14.61
N ASP A 36 -0.68 1.13 15.73
CA ASP A 36 -2.09 0.93 15.97
C ASP A 36 -2.96 1.66 14.93
N LEU A 37 -4.13 1.14 14.65
CA LEU A 37 -5.12 1.86 13.85
C LEU A 37 -5.52 3.14 14.58
N PRO A 38 -5.70 4.28 13.88
CA PRO A 38 -6.23 5.49 14.48
C PRO A 38 -7.57 5.21 15.17
N ALA A 39 -7.78 5.77 16.35
CA ALA A 39 -9.02 5.58 17.10
C ALA A 39 -10.28 5.97 16.28
N THR A 40 -10.16 7.03 15.47
CA THR A 40 -11.22 7.46 14.55
C THR A 40 -11.53 6.42 13.48
N ALA A 41 -10.52 5.76 12.95
CA ALA A 41 -10.69 4.68 11.96
C ALA A 41 -11.30 3.44 12.62
N ALA A 42 -10.79 3.02 13.78
CA ALA A 42 -11.34 1.90 14.54
C ALA A 42 -12.83 2.09 14.88
N ALA A 43 -13.21 3.30 15.32
CA ALA A 43 -14.61 3.64 15.60
C ALA A 43 -15.51 3.64 14.35
N SER A 44 -14.99 4.09 13.20
CA SER A 44 -15.69 4.01 11.92
C SER A 44 -15.88 2.56 11.48
N PHE A 45 -14.82 1.76 11.52
CA PHE A 45 -14.80 0.38 11.07
C PHE A 45 -15.67 -0.54 11.90
N ALA A 46 -15.84 -0.27 13.21
CA ALA A 46 -16.73 -1.03 14.09
C ALA A 46 -18.21 -0.99 13.67
N ARG A 47 -18.58 -0.05 12.78
CA ARG A 47 -19.96 0.09 12.26
C ARG A 47 -20.19 -0.63 10.95
N LEU A 48 -19.12 -1.18 10.36
CA LEU A 48 -19.17 -1.85 9.07
C LEU A 48 -19.54 -3.34 9.23
N PRO A 49 -20.15 -3.96 8.21
CA PRO A 49 -20.63 -5.34 8.31
C PRO A 49 -19.53 -6.39 8.40
N GLY A 50 -18.32 -6.10 7.92
CA GLY A 50 -17.18 -7.01 7.98
C GLY A 50 -16.57 -7.12 9.38
N ARG A 51 -15.92 -8.25 9.67
CA ARG A 51 -15.20 -8.45 10.93
C ARG A 51 -13.75 -7.95 10.80
N LEU A 52 -13.31 -7.12 11.73
CA LEU A 52 -11.95 -6.62 11.83
C LEU A 52 -11.17 -7.32 12.95
N GLU A 53 -9.99 -7.82 12.61
CA GLU A 53 -8.94 -8.20 13.57
C GLU A 53 -7.73 -7.29 13.34
N ALA A 54 -7.45 -6.38 14.26
CA ALA A 54 -6.33 -5.47 14.18
C ALA A 54 -5.13 -6.05 14.93
N VAL A 55 -3.99 -6.18 14.23
CA VAL A 55 -2.76 -6.74 14.78
C VAL A 55 -1.63 -5.73 14.62
N ARG A 56 -1.05 -5.34 15.74
CA ARG A 56 0.15 -4.51 15.77
C ARG A 56 1.39 -5.39 15.82
N ALA A 57 2.15 -5.43 14.74
CA ALA A 57 3.44 -6.11 14.68
C ALA A 57 4.29 -5.58 13.53
N ASP A 58 5.60 -5.83 13.60
CA ASP A 58 6.50 -5.62 12.47
C ASP A 58 6.31 -6.75 11.46
N ILE A 59 6.16 -6.39 10.19
CA ILE A 59 6.06 -7.38 9.10
C ILE A 59 7.30 -8.28 9.00
N LEU A 60 8.44 -7.79 9.49
CA LEU A 60 9.71 -8.53 9.53
C LEU A 60 9.86 -9.44 10.76
N ALA A 61 8.89 -9.39 11.69
CA ALA A 61 8.95 -10.29 12.86
C ALA A 61 8.87 -11.76 12.40
N PRO A 62 9.79 -12.61 12.87
CA PRO A 62 9.86 -14.01 12.43
C PRO A 62 8.51 -14.74 12.60
N GLY A 63 8.02 -15.34 11.53
CA GLY A 63 6.80 -16.15 11.54
C GLY A 63 5.48 -15.40 11.55
N ILE A 64 5.45 -14.08 11.79
CA ILE A 64 4.21 -13.29 11.98
C ILE A 64 3.20 -13.50 10.86
N LEU A 65 3.63 -13.41 9.61
CA LEU A 65 2.74 -13.56 8.45
C LEU A 65 2.12 -14.96 8.39
N GLY A 66 2.93 -16.01 8.58
CA GLY A 66 2.47 -17.38 8.59
C GLY A 66 1.53 -17.70 9.76
N ASP A 67 1.82 -17.14 10.94
CA ASP A 67 0.98 -17.30 12.13
C ASP A 67 -0.40 -16.67 11.93
N LEU A 68 -0.46 -15.45 11.39
CA LEU A 68 -1.72 -14.78 11.07
C LEU A 68 -2.53 -15.53 10.01
N VAL A 69 -1.87 -16.00 8.96
CA VAL A 69 -2.54 -16.79 7.92
C VAL A 69 -3.18 -18.04 8.50
N ARG A 70 -2.47 -18.76 9.36
CA ARG A 70 -3.00 -19.98 10.00
C ARG A 70 -4.10 -19.68 11.01
N ALA A 71 -3.86 -18.72 11.90
CA ALA A 71 -4.79 -18.41 13.00
C ALA A 71 -6.16 -17.91 12.52
N HIS A 72 -6.17 -17.16 11.42
CA HIS A 72 -7.39 -16.52 10.92
C HIS A 72 -7.93 -17.14 9.62
N GLY A 73 -7.33 -18.21 9.12
CA GLY A 73 -7.76 -18.86 7.88
C GLY A 73 -7.70 -17.92 6.67
N VAL A 74 -6.66 -17.09 6.59
CA VAL A 74 -6.47 -16.13 5.50
C VAL A 74 -6.37 -16.84 4.16
N ARG A 75 -7.09 -16.36 3.16
CA ARG A 75 -7.09 -16.92 1.80
C ARG A 75 -6.59 -15.95 0.75
N GLU A 76 -6.61 -14.66 1.04
CA GLU A 76 -6.17 -13.60 0.13
C GLU A 76 -5.39 -12.54 0.92
N ALA A 77 -4.48 -11.84 0.26
CA ALA A 77 -3.72 -10.77 0.88
C ALA A 77 -3.66 -9.52 0.02
N VAL A 78 -3.70 -8.37 0.67
CA VAL A 78 -3.38 -7.06 0.10
C VAL A 78 -2.12 -6.54 0.78
N HIS A 79 -1.01 -6.52 0.03
CA HIS A 79 0.30 -6.14 0.57
C HIS A 79 0.58 -4.67 0.28
N LEU A 80 0.34 -3.81 1.30
CA LEU A 80 0.54 -2.37 1.24
C LEU A 80 1.68 -1.88 2.15
N ALA A 81 2.24 -2.76 2.99
CA ALA A 81 3.32 -2.39 3.88
C ALA A 81 4.51 -1.87 3.09
N ALA A 82 4.85 -0.61 3.29
CA ALA A 82 5.98 0.06 2.65
C ALA A 82 6.37 1.32 3.40
N ILE A 83 7.62 1.70 3.30
CA ILE A 83 8.17 2.97 3.75
C ILE A 83 8.44 3.84 2.51
N THR A 84 7.97 5.10 2.54
CA THR A 84 8.10 6.06 1.44
C THR A 84 8.81 7.31 1.95
N PHE A 85 10.12 7.24 2.14
CA PHE A 85 10.89 8.44 2.46
C PHE A 85 11.08 9.34 1.22
N GLY A 86 11.21 10.65 1.46
CA GLY A 86 11.47 11.63 0.41
C GLY A 86 12.94 11.68 -0.02
N ALA A 87 13.24 12.62 -0.91
CA ALA A 87 14.57 12.80 -1.52
C ALA A 87 15.72 13.14 -0.55
N GLN A 88 15.44 13.39 0.73
CA GLN A 88 16.43 13.63 1.79
C GLN A 88 16.60 12.39 2.68
N GLU A 89 16.65 11.20 2.08
CA GLU A 89 16.91 9.98 2.83
C GLU A 89 18.28 10.06 3.50
N ASP A 90 18.29 10.07 4.83
CA ASP A 90 19.51 9.79 5.58
C ASP A 90 19.94 8.35 5.24
N LEU A 91 21.23 8.14 4.97
CA LEU A 91 21.80 6.82 4.70
C LEU A 91 21.37 5.74 5.71
N ARG A 92 21.09 6.15 6.96
CA ARG A 92 20.58 5.26 8.02
C ARG A 92 19.16 4.73 7.76
N GLY A 93 18.34 5.46 7.01
CA GLY A 93 16.98 5.04 6.65
C GLY A 93 16.93 4.04 5.50
N SER A 94 17.95 4.00 4.63
CA SER A 94 17.96 3.19 3.40
C SER A 94 17.85 1.69 3.65
N SER A 95 18.54 1.16 4.67
CA SER A 95 18.44 -0.26 5.05
C SER A 95 17.03 -0.62 5.47
N ARG A 96 16.38 0.22 6.28
CA ARG A 96 15.01 -0.04 6.74
C ARG A 96 14.01 -0.03 5.59
N VAL A 97 14.20 0.85 4.59
CA VAL A 97 13.39 0.85 3.36
C VAL A 97 13.54 -0.47 2.61
N LEU A 98 14.76 -0.97 2.44
CA LEU A 98 15.01 -2.26 1.81
C LEU A 98 14.41 -3.41 2.60
N ASP A 99 14.61 -3.43 3.91
CA ASP A 99 14.08 -4.49 4.78
C ASP A 99 12.55 -4.58 4.67
N VAL A 100 11.85 -3.47 4.84
CA VAL A 100 10.38 -3.48 4.79
C VAL A 100 9.87 -3.70 3.37
N ASN A 101 10.38 -2.94 2.39
CA ASN A 101 9.80 -2.94 1.04
C ASN A 101 10.22 -4.14 0.19
N ALA A 102 11.42 -4.67 0.40
CA ALA A 102 11.95 -5.79 -0.38
C ALA A 102 11.85 -7.12 0.39
N ILE A 103 12.47 -7.19 1.59
CA ILE A 103 12.46 -8.44 2.37
C ILE A 103 11.05 -8.73 2.91
N GLY A 104 10.30 -7.71 3.37
CA GLY A 104 8.90 -7.87 3.76
C GLY A 104 8.01 -8.35 2.61
N THR A 105 8.23 -7.86 1.39
CA THR A 105 7.51 -8.32 0.19
C THR A 105 7.87 -9.77 -0.16
N LEU A 106 9.16 -10.13 -0.10
CA LEU A 106 9.62 -11.50 -0.31
C LEU A 106 8.95 -12.46 0.70
N ALA A 107 8.99 -12.13 1.99
CA ALA A 107 8.36 -12.91 3.05
C ALA A 107 6.84 -13.09 2.83
N MET A 108 6.15 -12.04 2.34
CA MET A 108 4.72 -12.15 2.01
C MET A 108 4.47 -13.15 0.88
N PHE A 109 5.27 -13.14 -0.18
CA PHE A 109 5.10 -14.07 -1.29
C PHE A 109 5.48 -15.51 -0.91
N GLU A 110 6.52 -15.70 -0.12
CA GLU A 110 6.90 -17.03 0.43
C GLU A 110 5.75 -17.62 1.27
N VAL A 111 5.18 -16.83 2.18
CA VAL A 111 4.04 -17.24 3.00
C VAL A 111 2.81 -17.52 2.13
N ALA A 112 2.55 -16.70 1.12
CA ALA A 112 1.44 -16.91 0.21
C ALA A 112 1.54 -18.24 -0.54
N VAL A 113 2.74 -18.62 -1.00
CA VAL A 113 2.99 -19.93 -1.62
C VAL A 113 2.86 -21.07 -0.61
N ALA A 114 3.53 -20.96 0.55
CA ALA A 114 3.54 -22.00 1.58
C ALA A 114 2.14 -22.33 2.09
N HIS A 115 1.26 -21.32 2.21
CA HIS A 115 -0.11 -21.46 2.69
C HIS A 115 -1.17 -21.50 1.58
N ARG A 116 -0.74 -21.50 0.32
CA ARG A 116 -1.64 -21.59 -0.85
C ARG A 116 -2.73 -20.51 -0.84
N LEU A 117 -2.32 -19.25 -0.62
CA LEU A 117 -3.24 -18.14 -0.77
C LEU A 117 -3.78 -18.11 -2.19
N ARG A 118 -5.06 -17.75 -2.34
CA ARG A 118 -5.74 -17.73 -3.64
C ARG A 118 -5.29 -16.56 -4.49
N ARG A 119 -5.02 -15.42 -3.85
CA ARG A 119 -4.60 -14.20 -4.51
C ARG A 119 -3.79 -13.31 -3.58
N VAL A 120 -2.81 -12.61 -4.16
CA VAL A 120 -2.12 -11.49 -3.52
C VAL A 120 -2.22 -10.26 -4.41
N VAL A 121 -2.71 -9.14 -3.87
CA VAL A 121 -2.61 -7.83 -4.51
C VAL A 121 -1.39 -7.12 -3.92
N TYR A 122 -0.39 -6.86 -4.75
CA TYR A 122 0.81 -6.12 -4.38
C TYR A 122 0.69 -4.66 -4.78
N SER A 123 0.89 -3.74 -3.83
CA SER A 123 0.93 -2.32 -4.12
C SER A 123 2.25 -1.91 -4.77
N SER A 124 2.26 -1.78 -6.06
CA SER A 124 3.30 -1.08 -6.80
C SER A 124 3.01 0.43 -6.84
N SER A 125 3.72 1.18 -7.63
CA SER A 125 3.61 2.63 -7.70
C SER A 125 4.05 3.13 -9.07
N THR A 126 3.48 4.25 -9.53
CA THR A 126 4.02 4.99 -10.69
C THR A 126 5.44 5.52 -10.47
N ALA A 127 5.95 5.50 -9.24
CA ALA A 127 7.36 5.81 -8.94
C ALA A 127 8.35 4.88 -9.66
N ILE A 128 7.92 3.71 -10.15
CA ILE A 128 8.76 2.83 -10.96
C ILE A 128 9.11 3.43 -12.33
N TYR A 129 8.26 4.31 -12.85
CA TYR A 129 8.50 4.97 -14.13
C TYR A 129 9.62 6.02 -14.04
N GLY A 130 9.82 6.62 -12.85
CA GLY A 130 10.92 7.53 -12.56
C GLY A 130 11.03 8.68 -13.54
N GLU A 131 12.01 8.62 -14.44
CA GLU A 131 12.28 9.66 -15.44
C GLU A 131 11.42 9.54 -16.72
N ALA A 132 10.69 8.44 -16.91
CA ALA A 132 9.90 8.25 -18.14
C ALA A 132 8.92 9.41 -18.43
N PRO A 133 8.24 10.03 -17.43
CA PRO A 133 7.36 11.18 -17.68
C PRO A 133 8.05 12.42 -18.25
N LEU A 134 9.39 12.45 -18.27
CA LEU A 134 10.15 13.56 -18.88
C LEU A 134 10.24 13.43 -20.40
N VAL A 135 9.97 12.24 -20.94
CA VAL A 135 10.14 11.92 -22.38
C VAL A 135 8.91 11.28 -23.01
N GLU A 136 8.01 10.72 -22.19
CA GLU A 136 6.78 10.05 -22.61
C GLU A 136 5.57 10.95 -22.32
N GLU A 137 4.71 11.14 -23.30
CA GLU A 137 3.47 11.95 -23.14
C GLU A 137 2.43 11.25 -22.25
N SER A 138 2.37 9.94 -22.31
CA SER A 138 1.51 9.08 -21.48
C SER A 138 2.26 7.83 -21.03
N LEU A 139 1.88 7.29 -19.88
CA LEU A 139 2.47 6.09 -19.30
C LEU A 139 1.42 4.99 -19.23
N ASP A 140 1.81 3.79 -19.61
CA ASP A 140 1.01 2.57 -19.51
C ASP A 140 1.80 1.45 -18.82
N GLU A 141 1.22 0.26 -18.75
CA GLU A 141 1.84 -0.90 -18.10
C GLU A 141 3.07 -1.43 -18.87
N ASP A 142 3.18 -1.14 -20.17
CA ASP A 142 4.29 -1.56 -21.04
C ASP A 142 5.43 -0.54 -21.07
N THR A 143 5.19 0.68 -20.58
CA THR A 143 6.24 1.70 -20.46
C THR A 143 7.39 1.21 -19.62
N ALA A 144 8.61 1.32 -20.16
CA ALA A 144 9.82 0.82 -19.54
C ALA A 144 10.10 1.53 -18.19
N PRO A 145 10.21 0.81 -17.06
CA PRO A 145 10.50 1.42 -15.78
C PRO A 145 11.92 1.99 -15.72
N ARG A 146 12.05 3.22 -15.16
CA ARG A 146 13.30 3.97 -14.99
C ARG A 146 13.37 4.62 -13.60
N PRO A 147 13.20 3.85 -12.50
CA PRO A 147 13.17 4.42 -11.16
C PRO A 147 14.51 5.04 -10.78
N PHE A 148 14.48 6.24 -10.19
CA PHE A 148 15.66 6.93 -9.66
C PHE A 148 15.64 7.08 -8.14
N THR A 149 14.48 6.88 -7.49
CA THR A 149 14.36 6.88 -6.03
C THR A 149 14.51 5.46 -5.47
N LEU A 150 15.05 5.32 -4.26
CA LEU A 150 15.13 4.02 -3.58
C LEU A 150 13.75 3.38 -3.44
N TYR A 151 12.73 4.17 -3.13
CA TYR A 151 11.34 3.70 -3.09
C TYR A 151 10.90 3.11 -4.44
N GLY A 152 11.11 3.84 -5.54
CA GLY A 152 10.78 3.34 -6.89
C GLY A 152 11.53 2.07 -7.25
N VAL A 153 12.82 1.99 -6.89
CA VAL A 153 13.65 0.78 -7.08
C VAL A 153 13.07 -0.40 -6.31
N THR A 154 12.69 -0.21 -5.02
CA THR A 154 12.09 -1.29 -4.23
C THR A 154 10.72 -1.73 -4.76
N LYS A 155 9.91 -0.80 -5.29
CA LYS A 155 8.61 -1.14 -5.90
C LYS A 155 8.78 -1.94 -7.20
N LEU A 156 9.76 -1.58 -8.03
CA LEU A 156 10.11 -2.37 -9.22
C LEU A 156 10.64 -3.76 -8.83
N LEU A 157 11.47 -3.85 -7.80
CA LEU A 157 11.94 -5.15 -7.29
C LEU A 157 10.75 -6.03 -6.87
N GLY A 158 9.77 -5.48 -6.15
CA GLY A 158 8.56 -6.22 -5.77
C GLY A 158 7.77 -6.74 -6.98
N GLU A 159 7.66 -5.97 -8.09
CA GLU A 159 7.05 -6.47 -9.33
C GLU A 159 7.86 -7.61 -9.96
N ARG A 160 9.21 -7.54 -9.89
CA ARG A 160 10.08 -8.62 -10.39
C ARG A 160 9.94 -9.88 -9.54
N LEU A 161 9.86 -9.74 -8.22
CA LEU A 161 9.54 -10.85 -7.33
C LEU A 161 8.16 -11.43 -7.63
N ALA A 162 7.12 -10.60 -7.80
CA ALA A 162 5.78 -11.06 -8.17
C ALA A 162 5.80 -11.91 -9.44
N ARG A 163 6.49 -11.45 -10.50
CA ARG A 163 6.64 -12.21 -11.75
C ARG A 163 7.38 -13.54 -11.53
N HIS A 164 8.45 -13.53 -10.73
CA HIS A 164 9.20 -14.75 -10.39
C HIS A 164 8.32 -15.77 -9.66
N PHE A 165 7.61 -15.35 -8.60
CA PHE A 165 6.76 -16.25 -7.82
C PHE A 165 5.58 -16.78 -8.63
N ARG A 166 5.02 -15.96 -9.53
CA ARG A 166 4.01 -16.41 -10.47
C ARG A 166 4.54 -17.50 -11.42
N ALA A 167 5.70 -17.27 -12.02
CA ALA A 167 6.29 -18.19 -12.99
C ALA A 167 6.79 -19.49 -12.33
N SER A 168 7.43 -19.40 -11.15
CA SER A 168 8.11 -20.55 -10.53
C SER A 168 7.23 -21.33 -9.57
N HIS A 169 6.20 -20.68 -8.97
CA HIS A 169 5.38 -21.27 -7.93
C HIS A 169 3.87 -21.21 -8.20
N GLY A 170 3.46 -20.63 -9.34
CA GLY A 170 2.05 -20.49 -9.70
C GLY A 170 1.27 -19.54 -8.78
N LEU A 171 1.95 -18.64 -8.04
CA LEU A 171 1.27 -17.69 -7.18
C LEU A 171 0.42 -16.73 -8.02
N ASP A 172 -0.88 -16.67 -7.73
CA ASP A 172 -1.74 -15.65 -8.31
C ASP A 172 -1.49 -14.30 -7.62
N VAL A 173 -0.65 -13.49 -8.24
CA VAL A 173 -0.26 -12.17 -7.74
C VAL A 173 -0.48 -11.10 -8.81
N VAL A 174 -1.15 -10.02 -8.42
CA VAL A 174 -1.38 -8.83 -9.24
C VAL A 174 -0.63 -7.65 -8.64
N SER A 175 0.14 -6.95 -9.47
CA SER A 175 0.83 -5.72 -9.08
C SER A 175 0.01 -4.51 -9.54
N ALA A 176 -0.49 -3.72 -8.61
CA ALA A 176 -1.25 -2.51 -8.90
C ALA A 176 -0.34 -1.27 -8.76
N ARG A 177 -0.11 -0.55 -9.86
CA ARG A 177 0.71 0.67 -9.89
C ARG A 177 -0.15 1.87 -9.50
N PHE A 178 -0.09 2.27 -8.24
CA PHE A 178 -0.84 3.43 -7.76
C PHE A 178 -0.22 4.73 -8.25
N ALA A 179 -1.06 5.62 -8.81
CA ALA A 179 -0.72 7.01 -9.12
C ALA A 179 -0.68 7.87 -7.85
N SER A 180 -0.81 9.18 -7.98
CA SER A 180 -0.85 10.09 -6.83
C SER A 180 -2.17 9.97 -6.09
N VAL A 181 -2.19 9.25 -4.97
CA VAL A 181 -3.41 9.03 -4.18
C VAL A 181 -3.65 10.20 -3.23
N PHE A 182 -4.90 10.64 -3.12
CA PHE A 182 -5.39 11.63 -2.15
C PHE A 182 -6.75 11.21 -1.56
N GLY A 183 -7.17 11.83 -0.46
CA GLY A 183 -8.53 11.63 0.06
C GLY A 183 -8.61 11.22 1.52
N PRO A 184 -9.70 10.52 1.93
CA PRO A 184 -9.95 10.12 3.31
C PRO A 184 -8.79 9.35 3.94
N TRP A 185 -8.61 9.53 5.24
CA TRP A 185 -7.54 8.91 6.04
C TRP A 185 -6.14 9.43 5.76
N GLU A 186 -5.96 10.39 4.86
CA GLU A 186 -4.65 11.01 4.65
C GLU A 186 -4.23 11.81 5.89
N ARG A 187 -3.08 11.47 6.46
CA ARG A 187 -2.51 12.11 7.62
C ARG A 187 -1.00 12.05 7.61
N ASP A 188 -0.37 12.92 8.37
CA ASP A 188 1.05 12.84 8.63
C ASP A 188 1.35 11.66 9.58
N THR A 189 2.14 10.72 9.11
CA THR A 189 2.60 9.55 9.88
C THR A 189 4.11 9.56 10.09
N GLY A 190 4.81 10.57 9.59
CA GLY A 190 6.28 10.60 9.58
C GLY A 190 6.93 9.57 8.64
N LEU A 191 6.15 8.68 8.03
CA LEU A 191 6.63 7.64 7.10
C LEU A 191 6.44 8.02 5.64
N ARG A 192 5.81 9.15 5.38
CA ARG A 192 5.55 9.70 4.05
C ARG A 192 6.21 11.06 3.93
N ALA A 193 6.95 11.28 2.85
CA ALA A 193 7.71 12.50 2.62
C ALA A 193 6.87 13.78 2.66
N THR A 194 5.68 13.73 2.05
CA THR A 194 4.75 14.87 2.01
C THR A 194 3.31 14.38 1.90
N LEU A 195 2.40 15.17 2.46
CA LEU A 195 0.97 15.01 2.22
C LEU A 195 0.61 15.47 0.80
N SER A 196 -0.47 14.95 0.25
CA SER A 196 -0.89 15.32 -1.10
C SER A 196 -1.22 16.81 -1.20
N PRO A 197 -0.87 17.48 -2.31
CA PRO A 197 -1.30 18.85 -2.55
C PRO A 197 -2.81 19.09 -2.38
N PRO A 198 -3.73 18.24 -2.89
CA PRO A 198 -5.16 18.38 -2.62
C PRO A 198 -5.51 18.44 -1.14
N TRP A 199 -4.88 17.57 -0.31
CA TRP A 199 -5.10 17.58 1.13
C TRP A 199 -4.57 18.86 1.79
N GLN A 200 -3.36 19.28 1.40
CA GLN A 200 -2.76 20.51 1.92
C GLN A 200 -3.62 21.75 1.59
N LEU A 201 -4.06 21.86 0.32
CA LEU A 201 -4.91 22.96 -0.14
C LEU A 201 -6.26 22.99 0.60
N ALA A 202 -6.92 21.84 0.73
CA ALA A 202 -8.17 21.73 1.47
C ALA A 202 -8.01 22.17 2.93
N ARG A 203 -6.90 21.78 3.57
CA ARG A 203 -6.60 22.14 4.95
C ARG A 203 -6.36 23.65 5.13
N LEU A 204 -5.62 24.27 4.21
CA LEU A 204 -5.41 25.73 4.21
C LEU A 204 -6.74 26.46 4.01
N ALA A 205 -7.56 26.04 3.04
CA ALA A 205 -8.88 26.62 2.77
C ALA A 205 -9.81 26.54 3.99
N LEU A 206 -9.85 25.40 4.69
CA LEU A 206 -10.64 25.22 5.92
C LEU A 206 -10.21 26.15 7.06
N ARG A 207 -8.96 26.62 7.05
CA ARG A 207 -8.42 27.58 8.04
C ARG A 207 -8.55 29.04 7.61
N GLY A 208 -9.03 29.31 6.38
CA GLY A 208 -9.04 30.63 5.79
C GLY A 208 -7.64 31.17 5.47
N GLU A 209 -6.64 30.28 5.34
CA GLU A 209 -5.27 30.63 5.01
C GLU A 209 -5.04 30.68 3.50
N GLU A 210 -4.12 31.55 3.06
CA GLU A 210 -3.76 31.66 1.65
C GLU A 210 -3.02 30.39 1.17
N ALA A 211 -3.47 29.81 0.09
CA ALA A 211 -2.82 28.67 -0.56
C ALA A 211 -1.98 29.13 -1.76
N ARG A 212 -0.67 28.86 -1.75
CA ARG A 212 0.24 29.17 -2.85
C ARG A 212 0.58 27.88 -3.62
N ILE A 213 0.23 27.88 -4.90
CA ILE A 213 0.57 26.77 -5.81
C ILE A 213 1.83 27.18 -6.56
N HIS A 214 2.95 26.52 -6.26
CA HIS A 214 4.26 26.84 -6.81
C HIS A 214 4.55 26.24 -8.18
N ALA A 215 3.80 25.23 -8.61
CA ALA A 215 3.99 24.57 -9.90
C ALA A 215 2.64 24.30 -10.58
N GLN A 216 2.56 24.68 -11.84
CA GLN A 216 1.52 24.21 -12.73
C GLN A 216 2.02 22.93 -13.41
N GLY A 217 1.23 21.88 -13.37
CA GLY A 217 1.55 20.62 -14.03
C GLY A 217 0.36 19.66 -13.93
N MET A 218 0.13 18.93 -15.01
CA MET A 218 -0.82 17.82 -14.98
C MET A 218 -0.24 16.69 -14.13
N ARG A 219 -1.07 16.14 -13.24
CA ARG A 219 -0.74 14.94 -12.47
C ARG A 219 -1.94 14.02 -12.49
N ASP A 220 -1.67 12.75 -12.57
CA ASP A 220 -2.68 11.72 -12.42
C ASP A 220 -3.01 11.56 -10.93
N TRP A 221 -4.19 12.08 -10.54
CA TRP A 221 -4.72 11.99 -9.19
C TRP A 221 -5.80 10.94 -9.10
N VAL A 222 -5.69 10.05 -8.11
CA VAL A 222 -6.71 9.05 -7.85
C VAL A 222 -7.20 9.15 -6.40
N HIS A 223 -8.51 9.10 -6.21
CA HIS A 223 -9.09 9.15 -4.87
C HIS A 223 -8.87 7.82 -4.13
N GLY A 224 -8.51 7.86 -2.83
CA GLY A 224 -8.22 6.68 -2.03
C GLY A 224 -9.34 5.65 -1.98
N GLY A 225 -10.59 6.10 -1.97
CA GLY A 225 -11.76 5.22 -2.06
C GLY A 225 -11.87 4.49 -3.42
N ASP A 226 -11.41 5.11 -4.53
CA ASP A 226 -11.41 4.46 -5.85
C ASP A 226 -10.31 3.40 -5.91
N VAL A 227 -9.12 3.72 -5.38
CA VAL A 227 -8.03 2.74 -5.22
C VAL A 227 -8.52 1.54 -4.39
N ALA A 228 -9.18 1.80 -3.27
CA ALA A 228 -9.68 0.76 -2.39
C ALA A 228 -10.74 -0.13 -3.07
N ARG A 229 -11.66 0.47 -3.83
CA ARG A 229 -12.63 -0.29 -4.63
C ARG A 229 -11.97 -1.13 -5.71
N ALA A 230 -11.00 -0.57 -6.44
CA ALA A 230 -10.23 -1.31 -7.43
C ALA A 230 -9.50 -2.51 -6.81
N VAL A 231 -8.82 -2.31 -5.67
CA VAL A 231 -8.14 -3.40 -4.93
C VAL A 231 -9.12 -4.47 -4.48
N ALA A 232 -10.32 -4.10 -4.03
CA ALA A 232 -11.34 -5.06 -3.59
C ALA A 232 -11.95 -5.89 -4.74
N LEU A 233 -11.80 -5.44 -5.99
CA LEU A 233 -12.23 -6.16 -7.21
C LEU A 233 -11.15 -7.10 -7.76
N LEU A 234 -9.87 -6.86 -7.43
CA LEU A 234 -8.73 -7.68 -7.83
C LEU A 234 -8.61 -8.93 -6.95
#